data_797db37e7da339cd9cc9a4210f0c6996
#
_entry.id   797db37e7da339cd9cc9a4210f0c6996
#
_cell.length_a   1.000
_cell.length_b   1.000
_cell.length_c   1.000
_cell.angle_alpha   90.00
_cell.angle_beta   90.00
_cell.angle_gamma   90.00
#
_symmetry.space_group_name_H-M   'P 1'
#
loop_
_entity.id
_entity.type
_entity.pdbx_description
1 polymer ?
#
loop_
_entity_poly.entity_id
_entity_poly.type
_entity_poly.pdbx_seq_one_letter_code
_entity_poly.pdbx_strand_id
1 'polypeptide(L)'
;MGVVNVTPDSFSDGGAFLDPAQAIDHGLALVEQGADILDIGGESTRPGYDPVSSEEQIARTRPVIAGLRKHTSAPISIDTTRAEVAIAALEAGADWINDTTALSEDPELAAVAAQHGCPVVLMHRFDPPRDPAGGPSTRDAAEHIVENLERRVQFAADQGIDPERIILDPGLGFGTLFQDNLILMADISPLRRLPHPWLFGPSRKSFIGEVTGKPAPERVHGTAAAVAILAMQGVEVLRVHDVAAMVDVVKVADRLRSVAQKEQPNSQDS
;
A
#
# COMPACT_ATOMS: atom_id res chain seq x y z
N MET A 1 -2.43 -7.47 2.84
CA MET A 1 -1.14 -7.37 2.13
C MET A 1 -0.02 -7.22 3.15
N GLY A 2 0.94 -8.13 3.14
CA GLY A 2 2.09 -8.15 4.06
C GLY A 2 3.31 -7.47 3.46
N VAL A 3 4.00 -6.61 4.24
CA VAL A 3 5.14 -5.82 3.78
C VAL A 3 6.45 -6.58 3.98
N VAL A 4 7.25 -6.69 2.93
CA VAL A 4 8.61 -7.26 2.93
C VAL A 4 9.60 -6.21 2.41
N ASN A 5 10.18 -5.44 3.33
CA ASN A 5 11.19 -4.44 2.98
C ASN A 5 12.56 -5.10 2.84
N VAL A 6 13.11 -5.10 1.62
CA VAL A 6 14.43 -5.67 1.32
C VAL A 6 15.48 -4.54 1.35
N THR A 7 15.65 -3.95 2.54
CA THR A 7 16.60 -2.86 2.78
C THR A 7 17.65 -3.27 3.81
N PRO A 8 18.86 -2.68 3.79
CA PRO A 8 19.93 -3.03 4.73
C PRO A 8 19.51 -3.01 6.20
N ASP A 9 18.65 -2.06 6.58
CA ASP A 9 18.16 -1.91 7.95
C ASP A 9 17.14 -2.98 8.38
N SER A 10 16.59 -3.74 7.42
CA SER A 10 15.51 -4.70 7.70
C SER A 10 16.02 -6.13 7.94
N PHE A 11 17.12 -6.54 7.30
CA PHE A 11 17.62 -7.93 7.30
C PHE A 11 19.13 -8.02 7.44
N SER A 12 19.82 -7.04 8.02
CA SER A 12 21.25 -7.11 8.28
C SER A 12 21.52 -7.38 9.76
N ASP A 13 22.27 -8.42 10.06
CA ASP A 13 22.86 -8.65 11.38
C ASP A 13 24.09 -7.73 11.63
N GLY A 14 23.99 -6.46 11.19
CA GLY A 14 25.09 -5.50 11.24
C GLY A 14 26.12 -5.67 10.10
N GLY A 15 25.82 -6.46 9.08
CA GLY A 15 26.65 -6.69 7.90
C GLY A 15 26.22 -5.83 6.69
N ALA A 16 27.19 -5.55 5.79
CA ALA A 16 26.98 -4.73 4.60
C ALA A 16 26.17 -5.44 3.46
N PHE A 17 25.74 -6.69 3.65
CA PHE A 17 25.06 -7.49 2.65
C PHE A 17 23.70 -7.95 3.15
N LEU A 18 22.67 -7.70 2.34
CA LEU A 18 21.34 -8.28 2.49
C LEU A 18 21.39 -9.77 2.18
N ASP A 19 20.89 -10.58 3.10
CA ASP A 19 20.68 -12.01 2.83
C ASP A 19 19.27 -12.21 2.25
N PRO A 20 19.13 -12.52 0.95
CA PRO A 20 17.83 -12.80 0.35
C PRO A 20 17.07 -13.94 1.05
N ALA A 21 17.77 -14.90 1.67
CA ALA A 21 17.13 -16.00 2.36
C ALA A 21 16.29 -15.54 3.55
N GLN A 22 16.78 -14.58 4.33
CA GLN A 22 16.00 -14.02 5.46
C GLN A 22 14.74 -13.30 4.98
N ALA A 23 14.80 -12.57 3.86
CA ALA A 23 13.64 -11.90 3.28
C ALA A 23 12.62 -12.92 2.72
N ILE A 24 13.09 -14.00 2.12
CA ILE A 24 12.25 -15.11 1.65
C ILE A 24 11.56 -15.77 2.84
N ASP A 25 12.30 -16.16 3.88
CA ASP A 25 11.75 -16.78 5.08
C ASP A 25 10.73 -15.87 5.76
N HIS A 26 11.01 -14.57 5.84
CA HIS A 26 10.06 -13.59 6.36
C HIS A 26 8.78 -13.53 5.50
N GLY A 27 8.89 -13.45 4.18
CA GLY A 27 7.73 -13.43 3.28
C GLY A 27 6.88 -14.71 3.42
N LEU A 28 7.50 -15.88 3.51
CA LEU A 28 6.80 -17.14 3.74
C LEU A 28 6.11 -17.16 5.11
N ALA A 29 6.75 -16.67 6.15
CA ALA A 29 6.12 -16.53 7.46
C ALA A 29 4.91 -15.59 7.44
N LEU A 30 4.94 -14.49 6.64
CA LEU A 30 3.76 -13.63 6.47
C LEU A 30 2.61 -14.37 5.78
N VAL A 31 2.89 -15.23 4.78
CA VAL A 31 1.87 -16.07 4.14
C VAL A 31 1.28 -17.06 5.14
N GLU A 32 2.09 -17.73 5.94
CA GLU A 32 1.63 -18.64 7.01
C GLU A 32 0.78 -17.91 8.06
N GLN A 33 1.07 -16.64 8.33
CA GLN A 33 0.28 -15.76 9.21
C GLN A 33 -1.04 -15.31 8.56
N GLY A 34 -1.27 -15.60 7.27
CA GLY A 34 -2.51 -15.28 6.56
C GLY A 34 -2.44 -14.02 5.71
N ALA A 35 -1.26 -13.60 5.24
CA ALA A 35 -1.18 -12.58 4.20
C ALA A 35 -1.72 -13.15 2.87
N ASP A 36 -2.67 -12.44 2.25
CA ASP A 36 -3.19 -12.81 0.93
C ASP A 36 -2.27 -12.32 -0.20
N ILE A 37 -1.50 -11.27 0.04
CA ILE A 37 -0.59 -10.64 -0.93
C ILE A 37 0.70 -10.28 -0.19
N LEU A 38 1.85 -10.46 -0.82
CA LEU A 38 3.14 -9.95 -0.35
C LEU A 38 3.52 -8.70 -1.15
N ASP A 39 4.04 -7.66 -0.50
CA ASP A 39 4.49 -6.44 -1.14
C ASP A 39 5.98 -6.24 -0.88
N ILE A 40 6.79 -6.38 -1.93
CA ILE A 40 8.25 -6.43 -1.88
C ILE A 40 8.83 -5.07 -2.27
N GLY A 41 9.55 -4.41 -1.35
CA GLY A 41 10.19 -3.12 -1.62
C GLY A 41 11.71 -3.17 -1.46
N GLY A 42 12.44 -2.67 -2.46
CA GLY A 42 13.92 -2.58 -2.45
C GLY A 42 14.46 -1.23 -1.97
N GLU A 43 13.58 -0.27 -1.76
CA GLU A 43 13.89 1.09 -1.34
C GLU A 43 12.99 1.48 -0.15
N SER A 44 13.53 2.31 0.75
CA SER A 44 12.72 2.88 1.83
C SER A 44 12.07 4.18 1.36
N THR A 45 10.74 4.21 1.34
CA THR A 45 9.96 5.41 1.01
C THR A 45 9.82 6.39 2.19
N ARG A 46 10.56 6.17 3.30
CA ARG A 46 10.52 7.05 4.47
C ARG A 46 11.29 8.34 4.20
N PRO A 47 10.81 9.50 4.68
CA PRO A 47 11.54 10.77 4.56
C PRO A 47 12.96 10.66 5.14
N GLY A 48 13.96 11.17 4.38
CA GLY A 48 15.36 11.22 4.83
C GLY A 48 16.24 10.03 4.39
N TYR A 49 15.70 9.09 3.61
CA TYR A 49 16.52 8.07 2.96
C TYR A 49 17.01 8.55 1.59
N ASP A 50 18.24 8.17 1.25
CA ASP A 50 18.80 8.45 -0.07
C ASP A 50 18.15 7.56 -1.14
N PRO A 51 17.88 8.07 -2.34
CA PRO A 51 17.36 7.29 -3.45
C PRO A 51 18.29 6.11 -3.79
N VAL A 52 17.71 4.95 -4.02
CA VAL A 52 18.41 3.73 -4.41
C VAL A 52 18.35 3.59 -5.93
N SER A 53 19.48 3.24 -6.59
CA SER A 53 19.47 3.05 -8.05
C SER A 53 18.59 1.85 -8.46
N SER A 54 18.13 1.84 -9.73
CA SER A 54 17.35 0.73 -10.27
C SER A 54 18.10 -0.59 -10.18
N GLU A 55 19.41 -0.58 -10.49
CA GLU A 55 20.26 -1.78 -10.43
C GLU A 55 20.32 -2.37 -9.03
N GLU A 56 20.43 -1.50 -8.02
CA GLU A 56 20.49 -1.94 -6.63
C GLU A 56 19.10 -2.44 -6.16
N GLN A 57 18.00 -1.77 -6.54
CA GLN A 57 16.65 -2.26 -6.25
C GLN A 57 16.40 -3.64 -6.87
N ILE A 58 16.81 -3.84 -8.13
CA ILE A 58 16.72 -5.12 -8.82
C ILE A 58 17.56 -6.19 -8.10
N ALA A 59 18.81 -5.86 -7.75
CA ALA A 59 19.71 -6.78 -7.04
C ALA A 59 19.12 -7.25 -5.71
N ARG A 60 18.38 -6.38 -5.00
CA ARG A 60 17.70 -6.68 -3.73
C ARG A 60 16.43 -7.53 -3.95
N THR A 61 15.54 -7.08 -4.84
CA THR A 61 14.17 -7.61 -4.91
C THR A 61 14.03 -8.86 -5.79
N ARG A 62 14.70 -8.91 -6.93
CA ARG A 62 14.59 -10.01 -7.89
C ARG A 62 14.88 -11.40 -7.29
N PRO A 63 15.97 -11.62 -6.52
CA PRO A 63 16.24 -12.94 -5.92
C PRO A 63 15.20 -13.32 -4.86
N VAL A 64 14.65 -12.33 -4.11
CA VAL A 64 13.60 -12.57 -3.12
C VAL A 64 12.30 -13.00 -3.81
N ILE A 65 11.86 -12.30 -4.83
CA ILE A 65 10.65 -12.62 -5.61
C ILE A 65 10.79 -14.03 -6.24
N ALA A 66 11.90 -14.29 -6.91
CA ALA A 66 12.15 -15.60 -7.51
C ALA A 66 12.24 -16.74 -6.49
N GLY A 67 12.73 -16.45 -5.28
CA GLY A 67 12.76 -17.38 -4.16
C GLY A 67 11.35 -17.67 -3.61
N LEU A 68 10.60 -16.64 -3.31
CA LEU A 68 9.21 -16.74 -2.83
C LEU A 68 8.33 -17.52 -3.80
N ARG A 69 8.42 -17.23 -5.10
CA ARG A 69 7.60 -17.89 -6.13
C ARG A 69 7.77 -19.40 -6.20
N LYS A 70 8.89 -19.94 -5.75
CA LYS A 70 9.12 -21.40 -5.67
C LYS A 70 8.33 -22.07 -4.56
N HIS A 71 7.89 -21.30 -3.56
CA HIS A 71 7.32 -21.84 -2.33
C HIS A 71 5.88 -21.37 -2.05
N THR A 72 5.40 -20.33 -2.76
CA THR A 72 4.02 -19.82 -2.57
C THR A 72 3.38 -19.43 -3.89
N SER A 73 2.04 -19.61 -3.97
CA SER A 73 1.18 -19.09 -5.03
C SER A 73 0.51 -17.77 -4.63
N ALA A 74 0.77 -17.23 -3.44
CA ALA A 74 0.24 -15.93 -3.04
C ALA A 74 0.70 -14.85 -4.04
N PRO A 75 -0.17 -13.92 -4.44
CA PRO A 75 0.21 -12.78 -5.27
C PRO A 75 1.38 -11.99 -4.66
N ILE A 76 2.33 -11.62 -5.51
CA ILE A 76 3.49 -10.81 -5.14
C ILE A 76 3.41 -9.47 -5.84
N SER A 77 3.44 -8.40 -5.07
CA SER A 77 3.53 -7.02 -5.52
C SER A 77 4.96 -6.52 -5.44
N ILE A 78 5.39 -5.70 -6.40
CA ILE A 78 6.65 -4.94 -6.34
C ILE A 78 6.35 -3.48 -6.01
N ASP A 79 6.87 -2.98 -4.86
CA ASP A 79 6.81 -1.58 -4.46
C ASP A 79 7.97 -0.83 -5.14
N THR A 80 7.66 -0.14 -6.22
CA THR A 80 8.63 0.63 -7.01
C THR A 80 7.97 1.70 -7.87
N THR A 81 8.70 2.78 -8.14
CA THR A 81 8.32 3.85 -9.06
C THR A 81 9.03 3.76 -10.41
N ARG A 82 9.83 2.67 -10.64
CA ARG A 82 10.72 2.55 -11.80
C ARG A 82 10.34 1.38 -12.70
N ALA A 83 10.22 1.65 -14.00
CA ALA A 83 9.86 0.66 -15.01
C ALA A 83 10.86 -0.51 -15.07
N GLU A 84 12.17 -0.24 -15.03
CA GLU A 84 13.21 -1.28 -15.06
C GLU A 84 13.11 -2.27 -13.90
N VAL A 85 12.79 -1.76 -12.69
CA VAL A 85 12.62 -2.59 -11.48
C VAL A 85 11.35 -3.43 -11.61
N ALA A 86 10.26 -2.84 -12.10
CA ALA A 86 9.01 -3.55 -12.32
C ALA A 86 9.17 -4.68 -13.35
N ILE A 87 9.84 -4.43 -14.48
CA ILE A 87 10.14 -5.47 -15.50
C ILE A 87 10.88 -6.64 -14.85
N ALA A 88 11.99 -6.36 -14.16
CA ALA A 88 12.80 -7.41 -13.53
C ALA A 88 12.04 -8.19 -12.46
N ALA A 89 11.12 -7.54 -11.73
CA ALA A 89 10.28 -8.17 -10.74
C ALA A 89 9.19 -9.05 -11.37
N LEU A 90 8.51 -8.59 -12.42
CA LEU A 90 7.49 -9.34 -13.15
C LEU A 90 8.11 -10.57 -13.83
N GLU A 91 9.29 -10.44 -14.45
CA GLU A 91 10.04 -11.57 -15.00
C GLU A 91 10.45 -12.59 -13.92
N ALA A 92 10.67 -12.14 -12.68
CA ALA A 92 11.00 -13.01 -11.55
C ALA A 92 9.76 -13.67 -10.92
N GLY A 93 8.56 -13.28 -11.32
CA GLY A 93 7.30 -13.86 -10.89
C GLY A 93 6.47 -12.97 -9.98
N ALA A 94 6.68 -11.64 -9.95
CA ALA A 94 5.72 -10.70 -9.38
C ALA A 94 4.44 -10.65 -10.23
N ASP A 95 3.32 -10.34 -9.58
CA ASP A 95 1.99 -10.30 -10.20
C ASP A 95 1.44 -8.88 -10.26
N TRP A 96 1.86 -7.97 -9.35
CA TRP A 96 1.33 -6.63 -9.17
C TRP A 96 2.45 -5.58 -9.19
N ILE A 97 2.11 -4.35 -9.55
CA ILE A 97 2.95 -3.17 -9.36
C ILE A 97 2.28 -2.28 -8.30
N ASN A 98 3.06 -1.85 -7.30
CA ASN A 98 2.63 -0.86 -6.31
C ASN A 98 3.48 0.41 -6.50
N ASP A 99 2.87 1.44 -7.12
CA ASP A 99 3.57 2.69 -7.43
C ASP A 99 3.09 3.84 -6.53
N THR A 100 4.00 4.30 -5.69
CA THR A 100 3.76 5.39 -4.73
C THR A 100 3.69 6.78 -5.38
N THR A 101 3.78 6.87 -6.71
CA THR A 101 3.72 8.13 -7.47
C THR A 101 2.59 8.18 -8.49
N ALA A 102 1.79 7.11 -8.57
CA ALA A 102 0.70 6.99 -9.53
C ALA A 102 1.16 7.24 -10.98
N LEU A 103 2.26 6.61 -11.40
CA LEU A 103 2.85 6.68 -12.75
C LEU A 103 3.36 8.09 -13.14
N SER A 104 3.66 8.95 -12.16
CA SER A 104 4.10 10.32 -12.48
C SER A 104 5.62 10.46 -12.53
N GLU A 105 6.37 9.62 -11.84
CA GLU A 105 7.83 9.70 -11.75
C GLU A 105 8.51 9.01 -12.94
N ASP A 106 8.01 7.85 -13.35
CA ASP A 106 8.46 7.11 -14.52
C ASP A 106 7.26 6.73 -15.42
N PRO A 107 6.98 7.51 -16.48
CA PRO A 107 5.85 7.23 -17.37
C PRO A 107 5.96 5.89 -18.13
N GLU A 108 7.16 5.31 -18.28
CA GLU A 108 7.37 4.01 -18.94
C GLU A 108 6.76 2.87 -18.10
N LEU A 109 6.61 3.07 -16.78
CA LEU A 109 5.96 2.11 -15.89
C LEU A 109 4.51 1.81 -16.30
N ALA A 110 3.81 2.81 -16.88
CA ALA A 110 2.46 2.62 -17.40
C ALA A 110 2.43 1.62 -18.57
N ALA A 111 3.40 1.74 -19.50
CA ALA A 111 3.50 0.83 -20.62
C ALA A 111 3.84 -0.61 -20.15
N VAL A 112 4.68 -0.74 -19.13
CA VAL A 112 5.01 -2.04 -18.50
C VAL A 112 3.75 -2.68 -17.91
N ALA A 113 2.97 -1.93 -17.11
CA ALA A 113 1.74 -2.43 -16.51
C ALA A 113 0.71 -2.87 -17.58
N ALA A 114 0.52 -2.05 -18.62
CA ALA A 114 -0.38 -2.36 -19.73
C ALA A 114 0.05 -3.61 -20.51
N GLN A 115 1.34 -3.73 -20.84
CA GLN A 115 1.89 -4.87 -21.60
C GLN A 115 1.75 -6.18 -20.82
N HIS A 116 1.98 -6.18 -19.52
CA HIS A 116 1.85 -7.37 -18.67
C HIS A 116 0.41 -7.64 -18.22
N GLY A 117 -0.51 -6.69 -18.40
CA GLY A 117 -1.91 -6.81 -17.96
C GLY A 117 -2.05 -7.04 -16.45
N CYS A 118 -1.07 -6.56 -15.66
CA CYS A 118 -1.03 -6.80 -14.21
C CYS A 118 -1.80 -5.71 -13.45
N PRO A 119 -2.31 -6.02 -12.25
CA PRO A 119 -2.84 -5.01 -11.34
C PRO A 119 -1.80 -3.96 -10.98
N VAL A 120 -2.24 -2.69 -10.91
CA VAL A 120 -1.39 -1.57 -10.50
C VAL A 120 -2.05 -0.76 -9.39
N VAL A 121 -1.29 -0.50 -8.33
CA VAL A 121 -1.69 0.43 -7.28
C VAL A 121 -1.21 1.82 -7.65
N LEU A 122 -2.12 2.77 -7.70
CA LEU A 122 -1.85 4.19 -7.93
C LEU A 122 -2.02 4.93 -6.61
N MET A 123 -0.89 5.31 -5.98
CA MET A 123 -0.93 6.02 -4.73
C MET A 123 -0.82 7.52 -4.94
N HIS A 124 -1.68 8.29 -4.25
CA HIS A 124 -1.54 9.73 -4.17
C HIS A 124 -0.42 10.12 -3.18
N ARG A 125 0.37 11.10 -3.56
CA ARG A 125 1.37 11.76 -2.71
C ARG A 125 1.23 13.27 -2.85
N PHE A 126 1.23 14.00 -1.72
CA PHE A 126 1.39 15.46 -1.77
C PHE A 126 2.85 15.81 -1.99
N ASP A 127 3.15 16.42 -3.14
CA ASP A 127 4.47 16.92 -3.48
C ASP A 127 4.34 18.34 -4.05
N PRO A 128 4.80 19.38 -3.35
CA PRO A 128 5.40 19.32 -2.00
C PRO A 128 4.41 18.89 -0.91
N PRO A 129 4.90 18.43 0.25
CA PRO A 129 4.04 18.12 1.39
C PRO A 129 3.17 19.31 1.81
N ARG A 130 1.98 19.03 2.34
CA ARG A 130 1.05 20.08 2.79
C ARG A 130 1.65 20.91 3.93
N ASP A 131 1.46 22.23 3.86
CA ASP A 131 1.91 23.17 4.89
C ASP A 131 0.84 23.27 6.00
N PRO A 132 1.18 23.01 7.27
CA PRO A 132 0.26 23.19 8.40
C PRO A 132 -0.21 24.63 8.59
N ALA A 133 0.60 25.62 8.16
CA ALA A 133 0.33 27.05 8.41
C ALA A 133 -0.55 27.73 7.35
N GLY A 134 -0.72 27.12 6.17
CA GLY A 134 -1.37 27.78 5.03
C GLY A 134 -2.22 26.89 4.15
N GLY A 135 -2.45 25.64 4.56
CA GLY A 135 -3.18 24.67 3.73
C GLY A 135 -4.70 24.83 3.77
N PRO A 136 -5.39 24.45 2.69
CA PRO A 136 -6.83 24.27 2.68
C PRO A 136 -7.29 23.30 3.77
N SER A 137 -8.59 23.33 4.13
CA SER A 137 -9.14 22.51 5.21
C SER A 137 -8.92 21.00 4.96
N THR A 138 -8.99 20.19 6.00
CA THR A 138 -8.85 18.72 5.91
C THR A 138 -9.90 18.08 4.98
N ARG A 139 -11.05 18.71 4.80
CA ARG A 139 -12.07 18.30 3.82
C ARG A 139 -11.53 18.43 2.38
N ASP A 140 -10.70 19.44 2.13
CA ASP A 140 -10.06 19.69 0.85
C ASP A 140 -8.97 18.65 0.53
N ALA A 141 -8.41 17.97 1.53
CA ALA A 141 -7.43 16.89 1.29
C ALA A 141 -8.05 15.70 0.56
N ALA A 142 -9.23 15.23 0.99
CA ALA A 142 -9.92 14.13 0.33
C ALA A 142 -10.34 14.51 -1.10
N GLU A 143 -10.82 15.74 -1.29
CA GLU A 143 -11.21 16.25 -2.60
C GLU A 143 -10.01 16.35 -3.55
N HIS A 144 -8.90 16.89 -3.08
CA HIS A 144 -7.65 16.95 -3.84
C HIS A 144 -7.12 15.54 -4.22
N ILE A 145 -7.18 14.57 -3.29
CA ILE A 145 -6.78 13.18 -3.55
C ILE A 145 -7.64 12.59 -4.67
N VAL A 146 -8.97 12.77 -4.59
CA VAL A 146 -9.90 12.26 -5.61
C VAL A 146 -9.61 12.88 -6.97
N GLU A 147 -9.50 14.21 -7.07
CA GLU A 147 -9.21 14.91 -8.32
C GLU A 147 -7.86 14.52 -8.92
N ASN A 148 -6.85 14.30 -8.08
CA ASN A 148 -5.55 13.87 -8.54
C ASN A 148 -5.62 12.43 -9.07
N LEU A 149 -6.17 11.51 -8.28
CA LEU A 149 -6.26 10.09 -8.68
C LEU A 149 -7.17 9.89 -9.89
N GLU A 150 -8.25 10.67 -10.03
CA GLU A 150 -9.10 10.64 -11.24
C GLU A 150 -8.28 10.93 -12.51
N ARG A 151 -7.43 11.96 -12.47
CA ARG A 151 -6.52 12.28 -13.59
C ARG A 151 -5.49 11.16 -13.83
N ARG A 152 -5.00 10.51 -12.76
CA ARG A 152 -4.04 9.41 -12.89
C ARG A 152 -4.69 8.14 -13.42
N VAL A 153 -5.91 7.84 -13.04
CA VAL A 153 -6.73 6.76 -13.61
C VAL A 153 -6.95 6.99 -15.11
N GLN A 154 -7.33 8.23 -15.50
CA GLN A 154 -7.50 8.56 -16.91
C GLN A 154 -6.19 8.38 -17.69
N PHE A 155 -5.07 8.88 -17.14
CA PHE A 155 -3.75 8.68 -17.74
C PHE A 155 -3.43 7.18 -17.92
N ALA A 156 -3.64 6.37 -16.89
CA ALA A 156 -3.39 4.93 -16.92
C ALA A 156 -4.24 4.24 -18.01
N ALA A 157 -5.53 4.59 -18.13
CA ALA A 157 -6.42 4.08 -19.16
C ALA A 157 -5.96 4.49 -20.59
N ASP A 158 -5.52 5.74 -20.76
CA ASP A 158 -4.98 6.24 -22.04
C ASP A 158 -3.67 5.51 -22.43
N GLN A 159 -2.92 5.00 -21.47
CA GLN A 159 -1.74 4.14 -21.71
C GLN A 159 -2.09 2.66 -21.91
N GLY A 160 -3.38 2.30 -21.89
CA GLY A 160 -3.86 0.94 -22.17
C GLY A 160 -3.94 0.03 -20.94
N ILE A 161 -3.84 0.56 -19.72
CA ILE A 161 -4.10 -0.20 -18.50
C ILE A 161 -5.61 -0.40 -18.36
N ASP A 162 -6.03 -1.66 -18.19
CA ASP A 162 -7.43 -1.99 -17.94
C ASP A 162 -7.90 -1.35 -16.61
N PRO A 163 -8.98 -0.54 -16.62
CA PRO A 163 -9.52 0.07 -15.41
C PRO A 163 -9.85 -0.93 -14.29
N GLU A 164 -10.20 -2.16 -14.61
CA GLU A 164 -10.45 -3.23 -13.63
C GLU A 164 -9.17 -3.71 -12.91
N ARG A 165 -8.00 -3.34 -13.42
CA ARG A 165 -6.67 -3.64 -12.83
C ARG A 165 -6.12 -2.52 -11.98
N ILE A 166 -6.85 -1.40 -11.84
CA ILE A 166 -6.39 -0.24 -11.07
C ILE A 166 -6.91 -0.34 -9.63
N ILE A 167 -5.99 -0.21 -8.67
CA ILE A 167 -6.26 -0.07 -7.25
C ILE A 167 -5.77 1.32 -6.83
N LEU A 168 -6.51 2.02 -5.96
CA LEU A 168 -6.18 3.37 -5.52
C LEU A 168 -5.69 3.37 -4.06
N ASP A 169 -4.71 4.22 -3.75
CA ASP A 169 -4.23 4.43 -2.38
C ASP A 169 -4.22 5.94 -2.08
N PRO A 170 -4.86 6.43 -1.01
CA PRO A 170 -4.89 7.84 -0.66
C PRO A 170 -3.56 8.38 -0.14
N GLY A 171 -2.57 7.51 0.10
CA GLY A 171 -1.23 7.89 0.52
C GLY A 171 -1.13 8.42 1.95
N LEU A 172 -1.69 7.68 2.94
CA LEU A 172 -1.56 8.04 4.35
C LEU A 172 -0.10 8.26 4.74
N GLY A 173 0.24 9.44 5.28
CA GLY A 173 1.59 9.79 5.71
C GLY A 173 2.55 10.21 4.58
N PHE A 174 2.07 10.32 3.34
CA PHE A 174 2.86 10.81 2.20
C PHE A 174 2.52 12.29 1.89
N GLY A 175 3.12 13.18 2.67
CA GLY A 175 2.87 14.62 2.57
C GLY A 175 1.54 15.10 3.12
N THR A 176 0.71 14.22 3.67
CA THR A 176 -0.53 14.52 4.39
C THR A 176 -0.23 15.12 5.76
N LEU A 177 -1.10 16.02 6.22
CA LEU A 177 -1.07 16.49 7.60
C LEU A 177 -1.57 15.41 8.59
N PHE A 178 -1.24 15.56 9.87
CA PHE A 178 -1.73 14.66 10.91
C PHE A 178 -3.25 14.51 10.87
N GLN A 179 -3.99 15.62 10.85
CA GLN A 179 -5.44 15.64 10.81
C GLN A 179 -6.03 15.01 9.53
N ASP A 180 -5.37 15.19 8.39
CA ASP A 180 -5.81 14.57 7.13
C ASP A 180 -5.85 13.05 7.26
N ASN A 181 -4.80 12.44 7.83
CA ASN A 181 -4.74 10.99 8.01
C ASN A 181 -5.89 10.47 8.87
N LEU A 182 -6.21 11.19 9.95
CA LEU A 182 -7.30 10.80 10.85
C LEU A 182 -8.66 10.89 10.16
N ILE A 183 -8.92 11.97 9.43
CA ILE A 183 -10.19 12.19 8.72
C ILE A 183 -10.36 11.19 7.59
N LEU A 184 -9.31 10.95 6.78
CA LEU A 184 -9.35 9.98 5.69
C LEU A 184 -9.64 8.55 6.18
N MET A 185 -9.20 8.19 7.39
CA MET A 185 -9.50 6.89 7.98
C MET A 185 -10.88 6.85 8.65
N ALA A 186 -11.30 7.97 9.26
CA ALA A 186 -12.60 8.04 9.95
C ALA A 186 -13.77 7.95 8.97
N ASP A 187 -13.64 8.51 7.77
CA ASP A 187 -14.66 8.49 6.72
C ASP A 187 -14.02 8.42 5.32
N ILE A 188 -14.11 7.25 4.69
CA ILE A 188 -13.64 7.02 3.31
C ILE A 188 -14.70 7.35 2.25
N SER A 189 -15.91 7.74 2.63
CA SER A 189 -17.01 7.96 1.69
C SER A 189 -16.69 8.97 0.58
N PRO A 190 -15.92 10.07 0.82
CA PRO A 190 -15.52 10.97 -0.26
C PRO A 190 -14.65 10.29 -1.31
N LEU A 191 -13.81 9.33 -0.92
CA LEU A 191 -12.93 8.59 -1.83
C LEU A 191 -13.70 7.61 -2.72
N ARG A 192 -14.84 7.08 -2.24
CA ARG A 192 -15.71 6.13 -2.97
C ARG A 192 -16.38 6.74 -4.22
N ARG A 193 -16.17 8.02 -4.50
CA ARG A 193 -16.52 8.65 -5.78
C ARG A 193 -15.77 8.02 -6.95
N LEU A 194 -14.58 7.49 -6.71
CA LEU A 194 -13.84 6.69 -7.69
C LEU A 194 -14.19 5.21 -7.50
N PRO A 195 -14.77 4.54 -8.53
CA PRO A 195 -15.30 3.18 -8.42
C PRO A 195 -14.20 2.12 -8.58
N HIS A 196 -13.08 2.29 -7.90
CA HIS A 196 -11.96 1.36 -7.88
C HIS A 196 -11.79 0.75 -6.48
N PRO A 197 -11.16 -0.42 -6.36
CA PRO A 197 -10.71 -0.94 -5.07
C PRO A 197 -9.72 0.03 -4.42
N TRP A 198 -9.76 0.10 -3.08
CA TRP A 198 -8.87 0.96 -2.31
C TRP A 198 -7.91 0.14 -1.46
N LEU A 199 -6.64 0.56 -1.50
CA LEU A 199 -5.59 0.10 -0.60
C LEU A 199 -5.32 1.19 0.44
N PHE A 200 -5.15 0.78 1.70
CA PHE A 200 -4.72 1.67 2.77
C PHE A 200 -3.55 1.06 3.55
N GLY A 201 -2.51 1.85 3.75
CA GLY A 201 -1.32 1.47 4.51
C GLY A 201 -1.19 2.22 5.85
N PRO A 202 -2.02 1.97 6.89
CA PRO A 202 -1.95 2.69 8.15
C PRO A 202 -0.82 2.20 9.06
N SER A 203 -0.24 1.03 8.78
CA SER A 203 0.61 0.28 9.69
C SER A 203 1.86 1.02 10.14
N ARG A 204 2.02 1.19 11.45
CA ARG A 204 3.15 1.81 12.13
C ARG A 204 3.43 3.27 11.75
N LYS A 205 2.49 3.95 11.07
CA LYS A 205 2.64 5.33 10.58
C LYS A 205 2.81 6.35 11.72
N SER A 206 3.42 7.51 11.38
CA SER A 206 3.76 8.56 12.35
C SER A 206 2.56 9.10 13.12
N PHE A 207 1.41 9.27 12.46
CA PHE A 207 0.19 9.76 13.10
C PHE A 207 -0.32 8.83 14.23
N ILE A 208 -0.12 7.50 14.12
CA ILE A 208 -0.42 6.58 15.23
C ILE A 208 0.53 6.84 16.40
N GLY A 209 1.82 7.10 16.11
CA GLY A 209 2.79 7.44 17.13
C GLY A 209 2.49 8.76 17.83
N GLU A 210 1.99 9.75 17.09
CA GLU A 210 1.59 11.06 17.63
C GLU A 210 0.41 10.93 18.61
N VAL A 211 -0.58 10.08 18.28
CA VAL A 211 -1.71 9.81 19.19
C VAL A 211 -1.30 8.99 20.41
N THR A 212 -0.44 7.98 20.22
CA THR A 212 -0.16 6.98 21.27
C THR A 212 1.10 7.26 22.08
N GLY A 213 1.96 8.18 21.61
CA GLY A 213 3.29 8.42 22.20
C GLY A 213 4.29 7.29 21.94
N LYS A 214 4.00 6.32 21.07
CA LYS A 214 4.80 5.10 20.90
C LYS A 214 5.73 5.13 19.70
N PRO A 215 6.94 4.53 19.81
CA PRO A 215 7.83 4.31 18.67
C PRO A 215 7.23 3.29 17.70
N ALA A 216 7.67 3.30 16.44
CA ALA A 216 7.08 2.52 15.36
C ALA A 216 6.89 1.01 15.66
N PRO A 217 7.86 0.29 16.29
CA PRO A 217 7.68 -1.13 16.61
C PRO A 217 6.55 -1.42 17.62
N GLU A 218 6.21 -0.45 18.45
CA GLU A 218 5.21 -0.62 19.52
C GLU A 218 3.79 -0.14 19.11
N ARG A 219 3.57 0.23 17.85
CA ARG A 219 2.29 0.78 17.35
C ARG A 219 1.29 -0.28 16.92
N VAL A 220 1.48 -1.54 17.24
CA VAL A 220 0.60 -2.64 16.80
C VAL A 220 -0.85 -2.43 17.21
N HIS A 221 -1.12 -2.01 18.45
CA HIS A 221 -2.50 -1.78 18.93
C HIS A 221 -3.16 -0.56 18.26
N GLY A 222 -2.41 0.52 18.02
CA GLY A 222 -2.92 1.69 17.27
C GLY A 222 -3.15 1.33 15.80
N THR A 223 -2.29 0.50 15.20
CA THR A 223 -2.50 -0.05 13.86
C THR A 223 -3.76 -0.90 13.82
N ALA A 224 -3.99 -1.75 14.82
CA ALA A 224 -5.18 -2.59 14.91
C ALA A 224 -6.48 -1.77 14.94
N ALA A 225 -6.51 -0.67 15.69
CA ALA A 225 -7.65 0.24 15.71
C ALA A 225 -7.92 0.86 14.33
N ALA A 226 -6.88 1.36 13.64
CA ALA A 226 -7.00 1.91 12.30
C ALA A 226 -7.47 0.86 11.28
N VAL A 227 -6.90 -0.35 11.33
CA VAL A 227 -7.28 -1.48 10.46
C VAL A 227 -8.74 -1.88 10.69
N ALA A 228 -9.19 -1.96 11.94
CA ALA A 228 -10.58 -2.29 12.25
C ALA A 228 -11.56 -1.28 11.66
N ILE A 229 -11.28 0.02 11.80
CA ILE A 229 -12.12 1.09 11.25
C ILE A 229 -12.18 1.03 9.73
N LEU A 230 -11.04 0.85 9.05
CA LEU A 230 -10.97 0.74 7.60
C LEU A 230 -11.67 -0.52 7.07
N ALA A 231 -11.50 -1.66 7.73
CA ALA A 231 -12.19 -2.91 7.37
C ALA A 231 -13.71 -2.78 7.54
N MET A 232 -14.19 -2.14 8.62
CA MET A 232 -15.61 -1.84 8.83
C MET A 232 -16.19 -0.96 7.71
N GLN A 233 -15.40 -0.08 7.11
CA GLN A 233 -15.79 0.75 5.97
C GLN A 233 -15.62 0.03 4.62
N GLY A 234 -15.14 -1.21 4.62
CA GLY A 234 -15.05 -2.05 3.44
C GLY A 234 -13.84 -1.76 2.54
N VAL A 235 -12.74 -1.28 3.11
CA VAL A 235 -11.47 -1.18 2.37
C VAL A 235 -11.03 -2.56 1.90
N GLU A 236 -10.68 -2.67 0.61
CA GLU A 236 -10.41 -3.95 -0.04
C GLU A 236 -9.01 -4.49 0.26
N VAL A 237 -8.01 -3.61 0.40
CA VAL A 237 -6.62 -4.01 0.68
C VAL A 237 -6.06 -3.22 1.85
N LEU A 238 -5.57 -3.92 2.87
CA LEU A 238 -4.91 -3.35 4.04
C LEU A 238 -3.45 -3.77 4.05
N ARG A 239 -2.54 -2.80 3.86
CA ARG A 239 -1.09 -3.03 3.81
C ARG A 239 -0.49 -2.87 5.20
N VAL A 240 0.07 -3.97 5.74
CA VAL A 240 0.48 -4.07 7.14
C VAL A 240 1.80 -4.80 7.33
N HIS A 241 2.51 -4.50 8.44
CA HIS A 241 3.72 -5.20 8.87
C HIS A 241 3.40 -6.41 9.79
N ASP A 242 2.43 -6.25 10.69
CA ASP A 242 2.11 -7.22 11.75
C ASP A 242 0.93 -8.11 11.30
N VAL A 243 1.15 -8.96 10.30
CA VAL A 243 0.10 -9.70 9.59
C VAL A 243 -0.74 -10.56 10.54
N ALA A 244 -0.12 -11.38 11.38
CA ALA A 244 -0.86 -12.29 12.27
C ALA A 244 -1.90 -11.55 13.14
N ALA A 245 -1.50 -10.41 13.73
CA ALA A 245 -2.41 -9.62 14.55
C ALA A 245 -3.52 -8.95 13.71
N MET A 246 -3.18 -8.46 12.51
CA MET A 246 -4.14 -7.72 11.68
C MET A 246 -5.14 -8.64 10.98
N VAL A 247 -4.78 -9.87 10.66
CA VAL A 247 -5.71 -10.87 10.10
C VAL A 247 -6.86 -11.15 11.07
N ASP A 248 -6.59 -11.30 12.36
CA ASP A 248 -7.63 -11.50 13.35
C ASP A 248 -8.53 -10.28 13.51
N VAL A 249 -7.95 -9.06 13.46
CA VAL A 249 -8.70 -7.80 13.48
C VAL A 249 -9.65 -7.71 12.29
N VAL A 250 -9.15 -8.00 11.07
CA VAL A 250 -9.95 -7.97 9.84
C VAL A 250 -11.09 -8.99 9.88
N LYS A 251 -10.81 -10.23 10.30
CA LYS A 251 -11.85 -11.27 10.44
C LYS A 251 -13.00 -10.83 11.35
N VAL A 252 -12.67 -10.21 12.48
CA VAL A 252 -13.69 -9.70 13.42
C VAL A 252 -14.46 -8.53 12.81
N ALA A 253 -13.75 -7.54 12.22
CA ALA A 253 -14.37 -6.38 11.60
C ALA A 253 -15.31 -6.77 10.44
N ASP A 254 -14.89 -7.68 9.56
CA ASP A 254 -15.71 -8.17 8.44
C ASP A 254 -16.96 -8.90 8.94
N ARG A 255 -16.83 -9.67 10.02
CA ARG A 255 -18.01 -10.32 10.61
C ARG A 255 -19.01 -9.32 11.17
N LEU A 256 -18.53 -8.31 11.88
CA LEU A 256 -19.37 -7.22 12.41
C LEU A 256 -20.04 -6.44 11.27
N ARG A 257 -19.28 -6.08 10.22
CA ARG A 257 -19.81 -5.41 9.04
C ARG A 257 -20.93 -6.22 8.38
N SER A 258 -20.73 -7.53 8.22
CA SER A 258 -21.72 -8.42 7.60
C SER A 258 -23.04 -8.50 8.40
N VAL A 259 -23.00 -8.38 9.71
CA VAL A 259 -24.20 -8.33 10.57
C VAL A 259 -24.90 -6.98 10.43
N ALA A 260 -24.15 -5.87 10.51
CA ALA A 260 -24.70 -4.53 10.38
C ALA A 260 -25.42 -4.30 9.03
N GLN A 261 -24.90 -4.86 7.93
CA GLN A 261 -25.53 -4.78 6.61
C GLN A 261 -26.84 -5.60 6.49
N LYS A 262 -26.95 -6.70 7.23
CA LYS A 262 -28.17 -7.54 7.22
C LYS A 262 -29.32 -6.95 8.03
N GLU A 263 -29.02 -6.10 9.02
CA GLU A 263 -30.01 -5.47 9.89
C GLU A 263 -30.52 -4.12 9.35
N GLN A 264 -29.94 -3.59 8.25
CA GLN A 264 -30.51 -2.41 7.57
C GLN A 264 -31.73 -2.86 6.77
N PRO A 265 -32.96 -2.41 7.10
CA PRO A 265 -34.15 -2.75 6.34
C PRO A 265 -34.00 -2.19 4.93
N ASN A 266 -34.39 -2.99 3.92
CA ASN A 266 -34.46 -2.56 2.52
C ASN A 266 -35.30 -1.28 2.43
N SER A 267 -34.63 -0.13 2.27
CA SER A 267 -35.28 1.18 2.06
C SER A 267 -35.81 1.36 0.63
N GLN A 268 -36.27 0.26 -0.01
CA GLN A 268 -36.83 0.29 -1.38
C GLN A 268 -38.34 0.05 -1.43
N ASP A 269 -39.04 0.01 -0.28
CA ASP A 269 -40.51 -0.02 -0.25
C ASP A 269 -41.05 1.25 0.41
N SER A 270 -40.98 2.38 -0.32
CA SER A 270 -41.77 3.59 0.00
C SER A 270 -42.04 4.37 -1.27
#